data_653458a8d402c6ba355dc9a68ac3fd14
#
_entry.id   653458a8d402c6ba355dc9a68ac3fd14
#
_cell.length_a   1.000
_cell.length_b   1.000
_cell.length_c   1.000
_cell.angle_alpha   90.00
_cell.angle_beta   90.00
_cell.angle_gamma   90.00
#
_symmetry.space_group_name_H-M   'P 1'
#
loop_
_entity.id
_entity.type
_entity.pdbx_description
1 polymer ?
#
loop_
_entity_poly.entity_id
_entity_poly.type
_entity_poly.pdbx_seq_one_letter_code
_entity_poly.pdbx_strand_id
1 'polypeptide(L)'
;MKRLAFLALLTLCACGTPQEQCISRSTRDLRTVDRLIAEAEGNLARGYAYETVTVYEDYWTSCPLPAAVEGQSARTYPCLDERPVTEKRPKAIDLTEEARKLQSLREKRKALARQAE
;
A
#
# COMPACT_ATOMS: atom_id res chain seq x y z
N MET A 1 37.48 -28.38 8.78
CA MET A 1 37.15 -27.42 9.83
C MET A 1 37.35 -25.93 9.43
N LYS A 2 38.40 -25.58 8.67
CA LYS A 2 38.63 -24.18 8.24
C LYS A 2 37.55 -23.63 7.28
N ARG A 3 36.85 -24.42 6.50
CA ARG A 3 35.79 -23.99 5.57
C ARG A 3 34.45 -23.72 6.26
N LEU A 4 34.17 -24.32 7.39
CA LEU A 4 32.98 -24.09 8.20
C LEU A 4 33.05 -22.76 8.98
N ALA A 5 34.26 -22.33 9.38
CA ALA A 5 34.48 -21.05 10.05
C ALA A 5 34.26 -19.85 9.10
N PHE A 6 34.54 -20.01 7.80
CA PHE A 6 34.31 -18.95 6.80
C PHE A 6 32.82 -18.73 6.48
N LEU A 7 32.00 -19.79 6.51
CA LEU A 7 30.55 -19.67 6.32
C LEU A 7 29.85 -18.99 7.51
N ALA A 8 30.37 -19.15 8.73
CA ALA A 8 29.80 -18.51 9.92
C ALA A 8 30.05 -16.99 9.98
N LEU A 9 31.12 -16.49 9.33
CA LEU A 9 31.41 -15.04 9.28
C LEU A 9 30.51 -14.27 8.30
N LEU A 10 29.94 -14.95 7.29
CA LEU A 10 29.08 -14.33 6.27
C LEU A 10 27.67 -14.04 6.76
N THR A 11 27.22 -14.62 7.85
CA THR A 11 25.89 -14.43 8.41
C THR A 11 25.74 -13.21 9.32
N LEU A 12 26.84 -12.57 9.73
CA LEU A 12 26.81 -11.40 10.62
C LEU A 12 26.59 -10.06 9.92
N CYS A 13 26.60 -9.98 8.58
CA CYS A 13 26.47 -8.72 7.83
C CYS A 13 25.02 -8.33 7.46
N ALA A 14 24.01 -9.07 7.91
CA ALA A 14 22.62 -8.86 7.46
C ALA A 14 21.78 -7.90 8.33
N CYS A 15 22.31 -7.43 9.47
CA CYS A 15 21.62 -6.46 10.32
C CYS A 15 22.35 -5.12 10.22
N GLY A 16 21.73 -4.14 9.53
CA GLY A 16 22.22 -2.76 9.52
C GLY A 16 22.43 -2.23 10.94
N THR A 17 23.35 -1.28 11.10
CA THR A 17 23.62 -0.67 12.40
C THR A 17 22.35 0.00 12.97
N PRO A 18 22.22 0.18 14.28
CA PRO A 18 21.11 0.91 14.88
C PRO A 18 20.93 2.31 14.28
N GLN A 19 22.01 2.96 13.88
CA GLN A 19 22.01 4.25 13.21
C GLN A 19 21.41 4.16 11.81
N GLU A 20 21.81 3.20 11.01
CA GLU A 20 21.24 2.96 9.67
C GLU A 20 19.75 2.62 9.73
N GLN A 21 19.33 1.85 10.71
CA GLN A 21 17.93 1.54 10.96
C GLN A 21 17.11 2.78 11.33
N CYS A 22 17.69 3.68 12.16
CA CYS A 22 17.06 4.94 12.53
C CYS A 22 16.89 5.86 11.32
N ILE A 23 17.94 6.04 10.53
CA ILE A 23 17.94 6.85 9.30
C ILE A 23 16.92 6.28 8.29
N SER A 24 16.93 4.97 8.08
CA SER A 24 15.98 4.31 7.17
C SER A 24 14.53 4.52 7.59
N ARG A 25 14.24 4.44 8.89
CA ARG A 25 12.90 4.69 9.45
C ARG A 25 12.48 6.14 9.25
N SER A 26 13.31 7.09 9.64
CA SER A 26 13.04 8.53 9.50
C SER A 26 12.82 8.93 8.04
N THR A 27 13.62 8.37 7.11
CA THR A 27 13.48 8.62 5.68
C THR A 27 12.15 8.06 5.14
N ARG A 28 11.72 6.89 5.61
CA ARG A 28 10.43 6.30 5.24
C ARG A 28 9.26 7.15 5.72
N ASP A 29 9.33 7.60 6.96
CA ASP A 29 8.31 8.45 7.57
C ASP A 29 8.23 9.80 6.85
N LEU A 30 9.35 10.42 6.49
CA LEU A 30 9.40 11.62 5.67
C LEU A 30 8.67 11.45 4.34
N ARG A 31 8.97 10.39 3.60
CA ARG A 31 8.31 10.10 2.31
C ARG A 31 6.80 9.91 2.48
N THR A 32 6.38 9.29 3.57
CA THR A 32 4.95 9.11 3.88
C THR A 32 4.28 10.45 4.14
N VAL A 33 4.91 11.31 4.94
CA VAL A 33 4.39 12.64 5.25
C VAL A 33 4.36 13.53 4.00
N ASP A 34 5.39 13.50 3.15
CA ASP A 34 5.43 14.24 1.89
C ASP A 34 4.29 13.85 0.94
N ARG A 35 3.99 12.56 0.86
CA ARG A 35 2.84 12.07 0.08
C ARG A 35 1.50 12.57 0.64
N LEU A 36 1.32 12.56 1.96
CA LEU A 36 0.11 13.06 2.61
C LEU A 36 -0.05 14.57 2.45
N ILE A 37 1.06 15.32 2.45
CA ILE A 37 1.06 16.77 2.15
C ILE A 37 0.58 17.01 0.72
N ALA A 38 1.16 16.30 -0.25
CA ALA A 38 0.77 16.43 -1.66
C ALA A 38 -0.71 16.08 -1.89
N GLU A 39 -1.23 15.07 -1.18
CA GLU A 39 -2.64 14.70 -1.22
C GLU A 39 -3.53 15.80 -0.65
N ALA A 40 -3.20 16.33 0.53
CA ALA A 40 -3.97 17.40 1.16
C ALA A 40 -3.96 18.70 0.34
N GLU A 41 -2.82 19.08 -0.23
CA GLU A 41 -2.71 20.20 -1.16
C GLU A 41 -3.57 20.00 -2.42
N GLY A 42 -3.55 18.80 -2.98
CA GLY A 42 -4.40 18.43 -4.11
C GLY A 42 -5.90 18.49 -3.77
N ASN A 43 -6.29 18.02 -2.58
CA ASN A 43 -7.68 18.08 -2.10
C ASN A 43 -8.16 19.53 -1.93
N LEU A 44 -7.33 20.39 -1.34
CA LEU A 44 -7.64 21.81 -1.20
C LEU A 44 -7.75 22.53 -2.55
N ALA A 45 -6.85 22.22 -3.49
CA ALA A 45 -6.87 22.82 -4.82
C ALA A 45 -8.12 22.43 -5.63
N ARG A 46 -8.59 21.18 -5.47
CA ARG A 46 -9.80 20.68 -6.16
C ARG A 46 -11.11 21.05 -5.44
N GLY A 47 -11.06 21.24 -4.13
CA GLY A 47 -12.24 21.42 -3.27
C GLY A 47 -12.92 20.11 -2.85
N TYR A 48 -12.35 18.96 -3.16
CA TYR A 48 -12.82 17.63 -2.77
C TYR A 48 -11.67 16.63 -2.70
N ALA A 49 -11.87 15.56 -1.94
CA ALA A 49 -10.94 14.43 -1.89
C ALA A 49 -11.40 13.29 -2.81
N TYR A 50 -10.53 12.32 -3.00
CA TYR A 50 -10.89 11.02 -3.56
C TYR A 50 -10.93 9.96 -2.45
N GLU A 51 -11.95 9.13 -2.46
CA GLU A 51 -11.96 7.90 -1.67
C GLU A 51 -11.88 6.69 -2.60
N THR A 52 -11.24 5.65 -2.13
CA THR A 52 -11.19 4.35 -2.82
C THR A 52 -12.27 3.46 -2.23
N VAL A 53 -13.22 3.04 -3.06
CA VAL A 53 -14.29 2.12 -2.68
C VAL A 53 -14.12 0.81 -3.42
N THR A 54 -14.48 -0.29 -2.78
CA THR A 54 -14.56 -1.59 -3.42
C THR A 54 -15.97 -1.76 -3.94
N VAL A 55 -16.10 -2.01 -5.24
CA VAL A 55 -17.34 -2.38 -5.91
C VAL A 55 -17.20 -3.78 -6.46
N TYR A 56 -18.31 -4.48 -6.67
CA TYR A 56 -18.30 -5.81 -7.27
C TYR A 56 -18.81 -5.70 -8.69
N GLU A 57 -18.06 -6.28 -9.63
CA GLU A 57 -18.41 -6.33 -11.04
C GLU A 57 -18.68 -7.78 -11.44
N ASP A 58 -19.81 -8.00 -12.12
CA ASP A 58 -20.11 -9.27 -12.73
C ASP A 58 -19.19 -9.51 -13.94
N TYR A 59 -18.63 -10.69 -14.03
CA TYR A 59 -17.86 -11.10 -15.19
C TYR A 59 -18.16 -12.55 -15.59
N TRP A 60 -18.07 -12.81 -16.89
CA TRP A 60 -18.24 -14.16 -17.40
C TRP A 60 -16.98 -15.00 -17.16
N THR A 61 -17.18 -16.17 -16.61
CA THR A 61 -16.12 -17.15 -16.37
C THR A 61 -16.61 -18.55 -16.75
N SER A 62 -15.73 -19.55 -16.65
CA SER A 62 -16.05 -20.95 -16.89
C SER A 62 -16.17 -21.69 -15.57
N CYS A 63 -17.38 -22.12 -15.23
CA CYS A 63 -17.65 -22.91 -14.05
C CYS A 63 -17.56 -24.41 -14.37
N PRO A 64 -16.97 -25.22 -13.47
CA PRO A 64 -16.92 -26.66 -13.65
C PRO A 64 -18.29 -27.30 -13.48
N LEU A 65 -18.66 -28.18 -14.41
CA LEU A 65 -19.79 -29.09 -14.20
C LEU A 65 -19.34 -30.23 -13.28
N PRO A 66 -20.23 -30.72 -12.39
CA PRO A 66 -19.94 -31.94 -11.64
C PRO A 66 -19.59 -33.08 -12.58
N ALA A 67 -18.50 -33.78 -12.31
CA ALA A 67 -18.12 -34.96 -13.09
C ALA A 67 -19.19 -36.02 -12.93
N ALA A 68 -19.79 -36.44 -14.06
CA ALA A 68 -20.81 -37.47 -14.05
C ALA A 68 -20.22 -38.89 -13.82
N VAL A 69 -18.93 -39.07 -14.11
CA VAL A 69 -18.20 -40.35 -13.95
C VAL A 69 -16.77 -40.06 -13.62
N GLU A 70 -16.21 -40.83 -12.70
CA GLU A 70 -14.78 -40.79 -12.31
C GLU A 70 -13.90 -41.07 -13.55
N GLY A 71 -12.96 -40.15 -13.85
CA GLY A 71 -12.04 -40.26 -14.99
C GLY A 71 -12.44 -39.50 -16.25
N GLN A 72 -13.60 -38.84 -16.30
CA GLN A 72 -13.93 -37.93 -17.39
C GLN A 72 -13.30 -36.53 -17.19
N SER A 73 -12.86 -35.93 -18.29
CA SER A 73 -12.39 -34.53 -18.28
C SER A 73 -13.49 -33.61 -17.79
N ALA A 74 -13.13 -32.71 -16.88
CA ALA A 74 -14.07 -31.71 -16.36
C ALA A 74 -14.65 -30.89 -17.51
N ARG A 75 -15.99 -30.93 -17.66
CA ARG A 75 -16.72 -30.07 -18.58
C ARG A 75 -17.00 -28.74 -17.89
N THR A 76 -16.96 -27.67 -18.63
CA THR A 76 -17.24 -26.32 -18.11
C THR A 76 -18.44 -25.71 -18.85
N TYR A 77 -19.10 -24.77 -18.19
CA TYR A 77 -20.16 -23.95 -18.77
C TYR A 77 -19.91 -22.47 -18.45
N PRO A 78 -20.34 -21.53 -19.29
CA PRO A 78 -20.22 -20.12 -18.99
C PRO A 78 -21.16 -19.77 -17.83
N CYS A 79 -20.61 -19.11 -16.81
CA CYS A 79 -21.33 -18.63 -15.64
C CYS A 79 -20.93 -17.20 -15.30
N LEU A 80 -21.80 -16.47 -14.61
CA LEU A 80 -21.48 -15.19 -14.03
C LEU A 80 -20.87 -15.39 -12.65
N ASP A 81 -19.78 -14.67 -12.38
CA ASP A 81 -19.15 -14.58 -11.09
C ASP A 81 -18.86 -13.12 -10.78
N GLU A 82 -18.66 -12.79 -9.52
CA GLU A 82 -18.37 -11.43 -9.06
C GLU A 82 -16.90 -11.30 -8.66
N ARG A 83 -16.28 -10.20 -9.08
CA ARG A 83 -14.93 -9.86 -8.63
C ARG A 83 -14.91 -8.49 -7.96
N PRO A 84 -14.14 -8.32 -6.88
CA PRO A 84 -13.92 -7.01 -6.29
C PRO A 84 -13.01 -6.17 -7.21
N VAL A 85 -13.45 -4.96 -7.51
CA VAL A 85 -12.65 -3.94 -8.20
C VAL A 85 -12.61 -2.68 -7.35
N THR A 86 -11.51 -1.94 -7.42
CA THR A 86 -11.37 -0.68 -6.71
C THR A 86 -11.66 0.49 -7.63
N GLU A 87 -12.54 1.37 -7.19
CA GLU A 87 -12.93 2.57 -7.91
C GLU A 87 -12.62 3.82 -7.06
N LYS A 88 -12.13 4.87 -7.71
CA LYS A 88 -11.94 6.17 -7.06
C LYS A 88 -13.18 7.03 -7.26
N ARG A 89 -13.77 7.47 -6.16
CA ARG A 89 -14.95 8.35 -6.18
C ARG A 89 -14.63 9.69 -5.51
N PRO A 90 -15.17 10.79 -6.03
CA PRO A 90 -15.06 12.08 -5.35
C PRO A 90 -15.85 12.06 -4.05
N LYS A 91 -15.25 12.64 -3.01
CA LYS A 91 -15.81 12.75 -1.66
C LYS A 91 -15.81 14.19 -1.20
N ALA A 92 -16.94 14.68 -0.71
CA ALA A 92 -17.02 15.98 -0.07
C ALA A 92 -16.15 16.01 1.20
N ILE A 93 -15.42 17.10 1.39
CA ILE A 93 -14.54 17.32 2.55
C ILE A 93 -14.81 18.71 3.15
N ASP A 94 -14.50 18.85 4.43
CA ASP A 94 -14.40 20.16 5.06
C ASP A 94 -13.03 20.78 4.73
N LEU A 95 -13.02 21.84 3.96
CA LEU A 95 -11.80 22.52 3.52
C LEU A 95 -11.02 23.14 4.69
N THR A 96 -11.71 23.55 5.76
CA THR A 96 -11.07 24.10 6.96
C THR A 96 -10.31 23.02 7.71
N GLU A 97 -10.91 21.85 7.88
CA GLU A 97 -10.26 20.69 8.50
C GLU A 97 -9.09 20.18 7.65
N GLU A 98 -9.25 20.15 6.32
CA GLU A 98 -8.16 19.73 5.43
C GLU A 98 -6.98 20.72 5.47
N ALA A 99 -7.22 22.02 5.59
CA ALA A 99 -6.19 23.02 5.77
C ALA A 99 -5.44 22.85 7.11
N ARG A 100 -6.15 22.58 8.21
CA ARG A 100 -5.53 22.26 9.52
C ARG A 100 -4.67 21.00 9.44
N LYS A 101 -5.17 19.97 8.79
CA LYS A 101 -4.44 18.72 8.55
C LYS A 101 -3.14 18.99 7.78
N LEU A 102 -3.20 19.79 6.73
CA LEU A 102 -2.02 20.17 5.96
C LEU A 102 -0.99 20.91 6.82
N GLN A 103 -1.42 21.86 7.65
CA GLN A 103 -0.52 22.55 8.55
C GLN A 103 0.18 21.60 9.52
N SER A 104 -0.57 20.72 10.16
CA SER A 104 -0.04 19.72 11.09
C SER A 104 0.95 18.77 10.41
N LEU A 105 0.69 18.34 9.16
CA LEU A 105 1.60 17.52 8.38
C LEU A 105 2.91 18.24 8.05
N ARG A 106 2.86 19.52 7.73
CA ARG A 106 4.06 20.37 7.48
C ARG A 106 4.92 20.54 8.74
N GLU A 107 4.29 20.67 9.90
CA GLU A 107 5.01 20.70 11.19
C GLU A 107 5.69 19.38 11.49
N LYS A 108 4.99 18.26 11.30
CA LYS A 108 5.54 16.92 11.45
C LYS A 108 6.70 16.66 10.50
N ARG A 109 6.59 17.11 9.25
CA ARG A 109 7.68 17.03 8.27
C ARG A 109 8.94 17.71 8.76
N LYS A 110 8.82 18.93 9.31
CA LYS A 110 9.95 19.69 9.88
C LYS A 110 10.59 18.95 11.06
N ALA A 111 9.78 18.33 11.91
CA ALA A 111 10.29 17.56 13.05
C ALA A 111 11.06 16.31 12.58
N LEU A 112 10.52 15.56 11.61
CA LEU A 112 11.17 14.37 11.04
C LEU A 112 12.46 14.72 10.29
N ALA A 113 12.49 15.82 9.54
CA ALA A 113 13.69 16.29 8.86
C ALA A 113 14.84 16.55 9.83
N ARG A 114 14.56 17.19 10.97
CA ARG A 114 15.57 17.41 12.03
C ARG A 114 16.09 16.14 12.70
N GLN A 115 15.29 15.06 12.69
CA GLN A 115 15.71 13.75 13.23
C GLN A 115 16.57 12.95 12.24
N ALA A 116 16.56 13.31 10.98
CA ALA A 116 17.29 12.64 9.92
C ALA A 116 18.66 13.29 9.64
N GLU A 117 18.95 14.46 10.20
CA GLU A 117 20.25 15.16 10.17
C GLU A 117 21.22 14.62 11.25
#